data_692d1f8abd65f1b1afae8e8be9eb22aa
#
_entry.id   692d1f8abd65f1b1afae8e8be9eb22aa
#
_cell.length_a   1.000
_cell.length_b   1.000
_cell.length_c   1.000
_cell.angle_alpha   90.00
_cell.angle_beta   90.00
_cell.angle_gamma   90.00
#
_symmetry.space_group_name_H-M   'P 1'
#
loop_
_entity.id
_entity.type
_entity.pdbx_description
1 polymer ?
#
loop_
_entity_poly.entity_id
_entity_poly.type
_entity_poly.pdbx_seq_one_letter_code
_entity_poly.pdbx_strand_id
1 'polypeptide(L)'
;MYTEDWLPVKNIANGMIELNNKSRVTGVKIRPRNIFILDQMTQDSVIASLKTFYDTIDFEFWLISADRPVDISNYLATLQIQYNQVTDTRIKKMISQDIEKANDFINNNVTDTEFFILFKDKNPEILQKRLRTLILGLSNCGLEAAQTSNSDLRMILDNFLNGGMTTTNRLVMPGE
;
A
#
# COMPACT_ATOMS: atom_id res chain seq x y z
N MET A 1 25.53 -11.15 15.04
CA MET A 1 24.17 -11.55 14.67
C MET A 1 23.54 -10.30 14.08
N TYR A 2 23.34 -10.30 12.77
CA TYR A 2 22.73 -9.15 12.08
C TYR A 2 21.21 -9.29 12.14
N THR A 3 20.48 -8.19 12.07
CA THR A 3 19.00 -8.17 12.08
C THR A 3 18.44 -9.04 10.94
N GLU A 4 19.17 -9.15 9.85
CA GLU A 4 18.90 -9.98 8.67
C GLU A 4 18.88 -11.49 8.99
N ASP A 5 19.70 -11.94 9.94
CA ASP A 5 19.75 -13.36 10.35
C ASP A 5 18.48 -13.80 11.12
N TRP A 6 17.75 -12.83 11.66
CA TRP A 6 16.54 -13.08 12.44
C TRP A 6 15.27 -13.04 11.57
N LEU A 7 15.29 -12.30 10.46
CA LEU A 7 14.13 -12.17 9.57
C LEU A 7 14.05 -13.39 8.64
N PRO A 8 12.98 -14.20 8.68
CA PRO A 8 12.87 -15.40 7.85
C PRO A 8 12.54 -15.09 6.37
N VAL A 9 12.82 -13.88 5.91
CA VAL A 9 12.59 -13.40 4.54
C VAL A 9 13.84 -13.67 3.72
N LYS A 10 13.68 -14.43 2.61
CA LYS A 10 14.76 -14.73 1.67
C LYS A 10 14.82 -13.71 0.53
N ASN A 11 13.66 -13.36 -0.03
CA ASN A 11 13.56 -12.46 -1.17
C ASN A 11 12.15 -11.87 -1.29
N ILE A 12 12.04 -10.71 -1.97
CA ILE A 12 10.76 -10.10 -2.36
C ILE A 12 10.79 -9.87 -3.87
N ALA A 13 10.02 -10.66 -4.61
CA ALA A 13 9.95 -10.60 -6.06
C ALA A 13 8.55 -10.94 -6.57
N ASN A 14 8.15 -10.38 -7.69
CA ASN A 14 6.88 -10.66 -8.37
C ASN A 14 5.63 -10.49 -7.48
N GLY A 15 5.64 -9.51 -6.57
CA GLY A 15 4.54 -9.29 -5.62
C GLY A 15 4.41 -10.38 -4.56
N MET A 16 5.51 -11.07 -4.23
CA MET A 16 5.56 -12.14 -3.23
C MET A 16 6.78 -12.00 -2.34
N ILE A 17 6.62 -12.33 -1.05
CA ILE A 17 7.72 -12.54 -0.11
C ILE A 17 8.04 -14.02 -0.08
N GLU A 18 9.23 -14.42 -0.47
CA GLU A 18 9.73 -15.78 -0.31
C GLU A 18 10.39 -15.95 1.05
N LEU A 19 9.92 -16.92 1.83
CA LEU A 19 10.47 -17.24 3.15
C LEU A 19 11.53 -18.35 3.08
N ASN A 20 12.40 -18.42 4.09
CA ASN A 20 13.46 -19.43 4.18
C ASN A 20 12.92 -20.88 4.15
N ASN A 21 11.70 -21.11 4.62
CA ASN A 21 11.01 -22.40 4.63
C ASN A 21 10.29 -22.73 3.31
N LYS A 22 10.58 -21.99 2.23
CA LYS A 22 9.96 -22.08 0.89
C LYS A 22 8.48 -21.72 0.83
N SER A 23 7.89 -21.20 1.92
CA SER A 23 6.55 -20.60 1.85
C SER A 23 6.64 -19.24 1.16
N ARG A 24 5.57 -18.84 0.50
CA ARG A 24 5.43 -17.51 -0.10
C ARG A 24 4.26 -16.79 0.50
N VAL A 25 4.46 -15.51 0.82
CA VAL A 25 3.40 -14.60 1.25
C VAL A 25 3.10 -13.67 0.09
N THR A 26 1.85 -13.53 -0.25
CA THR A 26 1.33 -12.60 -1.26
C THR A 26 -0.05 -12.15 -0.86
N GLY A 27 -0.65 -11.27 -1.63
CA GLY A 27 -2.01 -10.84 -1.37
C GLY A 27 -2.51 -9.80 -2.33
N VAL A 28 -3.52 -9.09 -1.90
CA VAL A 28 -4.16 -8.03 -2.66
C VAL A 28 -4.10 -6.72 -1.90
N LYS A 29 -3.86 -5.65 -2.63
CA LYS A 29 -4.07 -4.28 -2.21
C LYS A 29 -5.49 -3.90 -2.57
N ILE A 30 -6.24 -3.34 -1.61
CA ILE A 30 -7.63 -2.95 -1.77
C ILE A 30 -7.68 -1.42 -1.87
N ARG A 31 -8.32 -0.89 -2.91
CA ARG A 31 -8.58 0.54 -3.01
C ARG A 31 -9.75 0.90 -2.10
N PRO A 32 -9.56 1.78 -1.12
CA PRO A 32 -10.64 2.17 -0.21
C PRO A 32 -11.76 2.89 -0.97
N ARG A 33 -13.00 2.63 -0.55
CA ARG A 33 -14.18 3.29 -1.06
C ARG A 33 -14.90 3.99 0.10
N ASN A 34 -15.20 5.26 -0.06
CA ASN A 34 -16.02 5.97 0.92
C ASN A 34 -17.48 5.52 0.76
N ILE A 35 -17.96 4.71 1.69
CA ILE A 35 -19.34 4.22 1.69
C ILE A 35 -20.33 5.25 2.24
N PHE A 36 -19.87 6.24 3.01
CA PHE A 36 -20.75 7.24 3.65
C PHE A 36 -21.37 8.24 2.68
N ILE A 37 -20.87 8.31 1.44
CA ILE A 37 -21.48 9.12 0.37
C ILE A 37 -22.58 8.39 -0.40
N LEU A 38 -22.79 7.10 -0.11
CA LEU A 38 -23.80 6.27 -0.73
C LEU A 38 -25.10 6.34 0.06
N ASP A 39 -26.23 6.01 -0.59
CA ASP A 39 -27.50 5.83 0.10
C ASP A 39 -27.46 4.59 1.02
N GLN A 40 -28.34 4.56 2.03
CA GLN A 40 -28.35 3.51 3.06
C GLN A 40 -28.50 2.10 2.46
N MET A 41 -29.37 1.93 1.46
CA MET A 41 -29.60 0.62 0.84
C MET A 41 -28.32 0.10 0.16
N THR A 42 -27.59 0.98 -0.54
CA THR A 42 -26.33 0.65 -1.19
C THR A 42 -25.24 0.34 -0.17
N GLN A 43 -25.17 1.11 0.94
CA GLN A 43 -24.23 0.81 2.04
C GLN A 43 -24.46 -0.59 2.61
N ASP A 44 -25.72 -0.91 2.96
CA ASP A 44 -26.10 -2.20 3.54
C ASP A 44 -25.79 -3.35 2.56
N SER A 45 -26.02 -3.13 1.27
CA SER A 45 -25.73 -4.12 0.21
C SER A 45 -24.22 -4.40 0.11
N VAL A 46 -23.38 -3.37 0.15
CA VAL A 46 -21.91 -3.53 0.11
C VAL A 46 -21.42 -4.28 1.34
N ILE A 47 -21.91 -3.93 2.53
CA ILE A 47 -21.54 -4.59 3.79
C ILE A 47 -21.96 -6.06 3.78
N ALA A 48 -23.20 -6.36 3.34
CA ALA A 48 -23.70 -7.72 3.25
C ALA A 48 -22.90 -8.56 2.25
N SER A 49 -22.54 -7.99 1.10
CA SER A 49 -21.70 -8.64 0.09
C SER A 49 -20.30 -8.94 0.62
N LEU A 50 -19.67 -8.01 1.34
CA LEU A 50 -18.38 -8.20 1.98
C LEU A 50 -18.44 -9.32 3.04
N LYS A 51 -19.48 -9.33 3.88
CA LYS A 51 -19.67 -10.40 4.87
C LYS A 51 -19.75 -11.75 4.17
N THR A 52 -20.62 -11.88 3.17
CA THR A 52 -20.77 -13.12 2.39
C THR A 52 -19.43 -13.52 1.74
N PHE A 53 -18.69 -12.58 1.19
CA PHE A 53 -17.37 -12.85 0.61
C PHE A 53 -16.40 -13.40 1.64
N TYR A 54 -16.27 -12.77 2.82
CA TYR A 54 -15.38 -13.26 3.88
C TYR A 54 -15.76 -14.65 4.36
N ASP A 55 -17.07 -14.97 4.44
CA ASP A 55 -17.56 -16.31 4.80
C ASP A 55 -17.19 -17.39 3.77
N THR A 56 -16.83 -17.01 2.53
CA THR A 56 -16.36 -17.95 1.48
C THR A 56 -14.86 -18.23 1.52
N ILE A 57 -14.08 -17.48 2.30
CA ILE A 57 -12.64 -17.67 2.38
C ILE A 57 -12.33 -18.85 3.30
N ASP A 58 -11.76 -19.92 2.73
CA ASP A 58 -11.45 -21.19 3.40
C ASP A 58 -9.98 -21.33 3.82
N PHE A 59 -9.21 -20.23 3.81
CA PHE A 59 -7.81 -20.21 4.15
C PHE A 59 -7.47 -19.06 5.10
N GLU A 60 -6.36 -19.22 5.82
CA GLU A 60 -5.83 -18.23 6.74
C GLU A 60 -5.33 -16.99 5.99
N PHE A 61 -5.74 -15.80 6.44
CA PHE A 61 -5.31 -14.53 5.87
C PHE A 61 -5.12 -13.47 6.94
N TRP A 62 -4.38 -12.42 6.60
CA TRP A 62 -4.18 -11.23 7.43
C TRP A 62 -4.78 -10.03 6.74
N LEU A 63 -5.67 -9.33 7.45
CA LEU A 63 -6.13 -8.00 7.05
C LEU A 63 -5.16 -6.99 7.63
N ILE A 64 -4.51 -6.20 6.76
CA ILE A 64 -3.47 -5.26 7.14
C ILE A 64 -3.88 -3.86 6.72
N SER A 65 -3.75 -2.92 7.65
CA SER A 65 -3.79 -1.49 7.41
C SER A 65 -2.37 -0.97 7.64
N ALA A 66 -1.82 -0.30 6.64
CA ALA A 66 -0.45 0.22 6.69
C ALA A 66 -0.39 1.64 6.14
N ASP A 67 0.37 2.48 6.82
CA ASP A 67 0.54 3.87 6.43
C ASP A 67 1.66 3.99 5.39
N ARG A 68 1.36 4.70 4.30
CA ARG A 68 2.33 5.05 3.27
C ARG A 68 2.58 6.55 3.30
N PRO A 69 3.83 6.99 3.42
CA PRO A 69 4.17 8.40 3.24
C PRO A 69 3.71 8.88 1.86
N VAL A 70 3.03 10.00 1.82
CA VAL A 70 2.56 10.58 0.54
C VAL A 70 3.75 11.17 -0.20
N ASP A 71 4.00 10.66 -1.41
CA ASP A 71 5.06 11.17 -2.29
C ASP A 71 4.52 12.31 -3.16
N ILE A 72 4.90 13.53 -2.83
CA ILE A 72 4.59 14.74 -3.59
C ILE A 72 5.80 15.30 -4.36
N SER A 73 6.85 14.51 -4.53
CA SER A 73 8.08 14.94 -5.21
C SER A 73 7.82 15.45 -6.63
N ASN A 74 6.95 14.77 -7.38
CA ASN A 74 6.56 15.18 -8.73
C ASN A 74 5.77 16.51 -8.73
N TYR A 75 4.93 16.74 -7.72
CA TYR A 75 4.19 17.98 -7.57
C TYR A 75 5.16 19.14 -7.25
N LEU A 76 6.09 18.96 -6.31
CA LEU A 76 7.12 19.93 -6.00
C LEU A 76 8.01 20.25 -7.21
N ALA A 77 8.43 19.24 -7.97
CA ALA A 77 9.19 19.45 -9.20
C ALA A 77 8.43 20.30 -10.22
N THR A 78 7.13 20.05 -10.37
CA THR A 78 6.25 20.83 -11.26
C THR A 78 6.15 22.29 -10.80
N LEU A 79 5.93 22.52 -9.50
CA LEU A 79 5.88 23.88 -8.93
C LEU A 79 7.22 24.61 -9.12
N GLN A 80 8.35 23.93 -8.96
CA GLN A 80 9.69 24.50 -9.16
C GLN A 80 9.92 24.91 -10.61
N ILE A 81 9.48 24.08 -11.58
CA ILE A 81 9.55 24.41 -13.01
C ILE A 81 8.69 25.64 -13.31
N GLN A 82 7.47 25.68 -12.81
CA GLN A 82 6.55 26.82 -12.99
C GLN A 82 7.13 28.12 -12.38
N TYR A 83 7.70 28.04 -11.18
CA TYR A 83 8.35 29.16 -10.53
C TYR A 83 9.47 29.78 -11.39
N ASN A 84 10.27 28.93 -12.05
CA ASN A 84 11.37 29.36 -12.90
C ASN A 84 10.91 29.95 -14.24
N GLN A 85 9.75 29.54 -14.76
CA GLN A 85 9.20 29.99 -16.06
C GLN A 85 8.41 31.29 -15.94
N VAL A 86 7.78 31.55 -14.81
CA VAL A 86 6.92 32.73 -14.60
C VAL A 86 7.77 33.98 -14.38
N THR A 87 7.41 35.09 -15.04
CA THR A 87 8.06 36.41 -14.87
C THR A 87 7.29 37.34 -13.93
N ASP A 88 5.97 37.16 -13.78
CA ASP A 88 5.12 37.98 -12.91
C ASP A 88 5.44 37.68 -11.44
N THR A 89 5.83 38.76 -10.71
CA THR A 89 6.21 38.66 -9.30
C THR A 89 5.07 38.23 -8.39
N ARG A 90 3.82 38.52 -8.73
CA ARG A 90 2.64 38.14 -7.94
C ARG A 90 2.40 36.64 -8.05
N ILE A 91 2.49 36.11 -9.27
CA ILE A 91 2.36 34.65 -9.52
C ILE A 91 3.52 33.90 -8.88
N LYS A 92 4.77 34.41 -9.02
CA LYS A 92 5.92 33.82 -8.30
C LYS A 92 5.70 33.69 -6.81
N LYS A 93 5.13 34.72 -6.17
CA LYS A 93 4.83 34.71 -4.75
C LYS A 93 3.80 33.62 -4.40
N MET A 94 2.76 33.44 -5.22
CA MET A 94 1.76 32.38 -5.00
C MET A 94 2.40 30.99 -5.11
N ILE A 95 3.19 30.74 -6.16
CA ILE A 95 3.90 29.47 -6.33
C ILE A 95 4.86 29.20 -5.17
N SER A 96 5.60 30.23 -4.69
CA SER A 96 6.48 30.09 -3.53
C SER A 96 5.71 29.68 -2.26
N GLN A 97 4.53 30.24 -2.03
CA GLN A 97 3.67 29.85 -0.91
C GLN A 97 3.15 28.41 -1.04
N ASP A 98 2.86 27.96 -2.26
CA ASP A 98 2.43 26.58 -2.50
C ASP A 98 3.58 25.58 -2.32
N ILE A 99 4.82 25.95 -2.70
CA ILE A 99 6.03 25.17 -2.40
C ILE A 99 6.25 25.06 -0.88
N GLU A 100 6.08 26.17 -0.15
CA GLU A 100 6.21 26.19 1.31
C GLU A 100 5.18 25.26 1.97
N LYS A 101 3.90 25.36 1.61
CA LYS A 101 2.85 24.45 2.09
C LYS A 101 3.15 22.98 1.76
N ALA A 102 3.65 22.70 0.55
CA ALA A 102 4.00 21.35 0.15
C ALA A 102 5.19 20.80 0.97
N ASN A 103 6.17 21.63 1.30
CA ASN A 103 7.26 21.24 2.21
C ASN A 103 6.75 20.99 3.63
N ASP A 104 5.84 21.83 4.14
CA ASP A 104 5.20 21.62 5.44
C ASP A 104 4.41 20.31 5.48
N PHE A 105 3.75 19.94 4.37
CA PHE A 105 3.06 18.68 4.23
C PHE A 105 3.99 17.48 4.37
N ILE A 106 5.18 17.53 3.76
CA ILE A 106 6.21 16.49 3.90
C ILE A 106 6.75 16.45 5.35
N ASN A 107 7.06 17.62 5.91
CA ASN A 107 7.64 17.73 7.25
C ASN A 107 6.68 17.23 8.35
N ASN A 108 5.39 17.31 8.13
CA ASN A 108 4.35 16.80 9.03
C ASN A 108 4.10 15.29 8.87
N ASN A 109 4.91 14.57 8.08
CA ASN A 109 4.81 13.13 7.84
C ASN A 109 3.38 12.68 7.50
N VAL A 110 2.72 13.40 6.58
CA VAL A 110 1.37 13.03 6.17
C VAL A 110 1.42 11.68 5.45
N THR A 111 0.62 10.75 5.96
CA THR A 111 0.51 9.39 5.43
C THR A 111 -0.88 9.15 4.86
N ASP A 112 -0.96 8.28 3.87
CA ASP A 112 -2.20 7.70 3.37
C ASP A 112 -2.29 6.25 3.86
N THR A 113 -3.45 5.87 4.36
CA THR A 113 -3.66 4.51 4.88
C THR A 113 -4.08 3.59 3.75
N GLU A 114 -3.30 2.56 3.52
CA GLU A 114 -3.55 1.53 2.52
C GLU A 114 -4.01 0.22 3.16
N PHE A 115 -4.85 -0.54 2.46
CA PHE A 115 -5.47 -1.75 2.97
C PHE A 115 -5.06 -2.96 2.14
N PHE A 116 -4.72 -4.05 2.83
CA PHE A 116 -4.24 -5.28 2.21
C PHE A 116 -4.88 -6.51 2.83
N ILE A 117 -5.06 -7.55 2.01
CA ILE A 117 -5.30 -8.91 2.48
C ILE A 117 -4.11 -9.74 2.04
N LEU A 118 -3.33 -10.24 3.00
CA LEU A 118 -2.20 -11.12 2.75
C LEU A 118 -2.50 -12.54 3.19
N PHE A 119 -1.93 -13.50 2.51
CA PHE A 119 -2.01 -14.93 2.85
C PHE A 119 -0.72 -15.65 2.47
N LYS A 120 -0.56 -16.87 2.98
CA LYS A 120 0.64 -17.68 2.82
C LYS A 120 0.32 -19.06 2.29
N ASP A 121 1.12 -19.54 1.36
CA ASP A 121 1.11 -20.95 0.93
C ASP A 121 2.49 -21.37 0.40
N LYS A 122 2.72 -22.69 0.29
CA LYS A 122 3.92 -23.25 -0.35
C LYS A 122 3.71 -23.56 -1.82
N ASN A 123 2.47 -23.89 -2.21
CA ASN A 123 2.13 -24.27 -3.57
C ASN A 123 1.83 -23.04 -4.42
N PRO A 124 2.60 -22.77 -5.50
CA PRO A 124 2.39 -21.61 -6.36
C PRO A 124 1.03 -21.63 -7.10
N GLU A 125 0.49 -22.80 -7.44
CA GLU A 125 -0.81 -22.89 -8.11
C GLU A 125 -1.94 -22.49 -7.17
N ILE A 126 -1.87 -22.93 -5.89
CA ILE A 126 -2.84 -22.54 -4.85
C ILE A 126 -2.76 -21.05 -4.60
N LEU A 127 -1.55 -20.47 -4.52
CA LEU A 127 -1.35 -19.03 -4.38
C LEU A 127 -2.06 -18.25 -5.49
N GLN A 128 -1.86 -18.64 -6.74
CA GLN A 128 -2.50 -17.99 -7.89
C GLN A 128 -4.03 -18.14 -7.89
N LYS A 129 -4.52 -19.31 -7.52
CA LYS A 129 -5.97 -19.56 -7.40
C LYS A 129 -6.59 -18.65 -6.33
N ARG A 130 -6.01 -18.63 -5.12
CA ARG A 130 -6.48 -17.80 -4.01
C ARG A 130 -6.42 -16.31 -4.33
N LEU A 131 -5.34 -15.86 -4.99
CA LEU A 131 -5.18 -14.47 -5.43
C LEU A 131 -6.32 -14.05 -6.37
N ARG A 132 -6.64 -14.88 -7.36
CA ARG A 132 -7.76 -14.64 -8.27
C ARG A 132 -9.10 -14.63 -7.53
N THR A 133 -9.31 -15.56 -6.60
CA THR A 133 -10.54 -15.61 -5.78
C THR A 133 -10.71 -14.33 -4.97
N LEU A 134 -9.64 -13.81 -4.34
CA LEU A 134 -9.70 -12.55 -3.60
C LEU A 134 -10.02 -11.36 -4.51
N ILE A 135 -9.34 -11.23 -5.65
CA ILE A 135 -9.56 -10.11 -6.59
C ILE A 135 -11.01 -10.13 -7.11
N LEU A 136 -11.50 -11.29 -7.57
CA LEU A 136 -12.85 -11.42 -8.10
C LEU A 136 -13.91 -11.21 -7.00
N GLY A 137 -13.71 -11.79 -5.82
CA GLY A 137 -14.62 -11.64 -4.70
C GLY A 137 -14.78 -10.20 -4.24
N LEU A 138 -13.66 -9.47 -4.09
CA LEU A 138 -13.67 -8.05 -3.75
C LEU A 138 -14.32 -7.21 -4.86
N SER A 139 -14.05 -7.52 -6.12
CA SER A 139 -14.67 -6.84 -7.27
C SER A 139 -16.19 -7.02 -7.27
N ASN A 140 -16.69 -8.21 -6.94
CA ASN A 140 -18.12 -8.47 -6.81
C ASN A 140 -18.77 -7.69 -5.66
N CYS A 141 -17.99 -7.31 -4.65
CA CYS A 141 -18.43 -6.42 -3.56
C CYS A 141 -18.31 -4.93 -3.92
N GLY A 142 -17.91 -4.59 -5.15
CA GLY A 142 -17.73 -3.21 -5.60
C GLY A 142 -16.44 -2.55 -5.09
N LEU A 143 -15.43 -3.34 -4.70
CA LEU A 143 -14.12 -2.89 -4.31
C LEU A 143 -13.09 -3.24 -5.39
N GLU A 144 -12.24 -2.28 -5.74
CA GLU A 144 -11.10 -2.52 -6.62
C GLU A 144 -9.98 -3.17 -5.82
N ALA A 145 -9.44 -4.27 -6.34
CA ALA A 145 -8.30 -4.94 -5.75
C ALA A 145 -7.31 -5.38 -6.83
N ALA A 146 -6.03 -5.30 -6.51
CA ALA A 146 -4.94 -5.74 -7.36
C ALA A 146 -3.92 -6.52 -6.55
N GLN A 147 -3.12 -7.37 -7.20
CA GLN A 147 -2.01 -8.04 -6.52
C GLN A 147 -1.06 -7.01 -5.89
N THR A 148 -0.56 -7.31 -4.70
CA THR A 148 0.49 -6.52 -4.05
C THR A 148 1.74 -6.42 -4.93
N SER A 149 2.33 -5.22 -4.99
CA SER A 149 3.63 -5.01 -5.62
C SER A 149 4.78 -5.31 -4.64
N ASN A 150 6.00 -5.40 -5.14
CA ASN A 150 7.18 -5.52 -4.29
C ASN A 150 7.33 -4.33 -3.33
N SER A 151 6.99 -3.12 -3.80
CA SER A 151 7.05 -1.90 -2.98
C SER A 151 5.99 -1.90 -1.87
N ASP A 152 4.80 -2.44 -2.11
CA ASP A 152 3.76 -2.59 -1.08
C ASP A 152 4.22 -3.54 0.02
N LEU A 153 4.79 -4.69 -0.35
CA LEU A 153 5.26 -5.68 0.60
C LEU A 153 6.45 -5.18 1.44
N ARG A 154 7.37 -4.42 0.81
CA ARG A 154 8.48 -3.78 1.53
C ARG A 154 7.96 -2.73 2.51
N MET A 155 7.01 -1.89 2.11
CA MET A 155 6.39 -0.90 2.98
C MET A 155 5.67 -1.53 4.16
N ILE A 156 4.92 -2.61 3.94
CA ILE A 156 4.26 -3.35 5.04
C ILE A 156 5.30 -3.86 6.04
N LEU A 157 6.37 -4.50 5.57
CA LEU A 157 7.44 -4.98 6.44
C LEU A 157 8.12 -3.84 7.20
N ASP A 158 8.40 -2.72 6.53
CA ASP A 158 9.01 -1.55 7.14
C ASP A 158 8.13 -0.97 8.26
N ASN A 159 6.83 -0.84 8.03
CA ASN A 159 5.87 -0.42 9.05
C ASN A 159 5.87 -1.34 10.27
N PHE A 160 5.89 -2.66 10.07
CA PHE A 160 5.92 -3.63 11.17
C PHE A 160 7.24 -3.65 11.93
N LEU A 161 8.36 -3.50 11.23
CA LEU A 161 9.70 -3.58 11.83
C LEU A 161 10.15 -2.27 12.48
N ASN A 162 9.74 -1.14 11.90
CA ASN A 162 10.19 0.19 12.31
C ASN A 162 9.07 1.04 12.95
N GLY A 163 7.90 0.45 13.25
CA GLY A 163 6.80 1.12 13.93
C GLY A 163 6.15 2.25 13.12
N GLY A 164 6.20 2.18 11.78
CA GLY A 164 5.65 3.21 10.89
C GLY A 164 6.45 4.52 10.86
N MET A 165 7.59 4.56 11.56
CA MET A 165 8.50 5.72 11.46
C MET A 165 9.26 5.63 10.14
N THR A 166 9.18 6.70 9.35
CA THR A 166 10.04 6.85 8.16
C THR A 166 11.49 6.95 8.60
N THR A 167 12.16 5.82 8.65
CA THR A 167 13.60 5.79 8.85
C THR A 167 14.28 6.16 7.54
N THR A 168 15.29 7.01 7.62
CA THR A 168 16.17 7.33 6.47
C THR A 168 16.92 6.11 5.94
N ASN A 169 16.89 5.01 6.68
CA ASN A 169 17.47 3.73 6.31
C ASN A 169 16.38 2.85 5.68
N ARG A 170 16.38 2.76 4.35
CA ARG A 170 15.56 1.79 3.63
C ARG A 170 15.93 0.38 4.06
N LEU A 171 14.92 -0.49 4.18
CA LEU A 171 15.15 -1.92 4.34
C LEU A 171 15.97 -2.41 3.13
N VAL A 172 17.25 -2.69 3.34
CA VAL A 172 18.13 -3.29 2.32
C VAL A 172 17.95 -4.79 2.41
N MET A 173 17.44 -5.39 1.34
CA MET A 173 17.28 -6.85 1.29
C MET A 173 18.59 -7.51 0.85
N PRO A 174 18.90 -8.71 1.37
CA PRO A 174 20.07 -9.46 0.92
C PRO A 174 20.00 -9.69 -0.60
N GLY A 175 20.98 -9.16 -1.36
CA GLY A 175 21.09 -9.37 -2.80
C GLY A 175 20.75 -8.16 -3.69
N GLU A 176 20.62 -6.95 -3.14
CA GLU A 176 20.64 -5.68 -3.89
C GLU A 176 22.02 -5.05 -3.86
#